data_b35fe55ca7652caca1906197befc1992
#
_entry.id   b35fe55ca7652caca1906197befc1992
#
_cell.length_a   1.000
_cell.length_b   1.000
_cell.length_c   1.000
_cell.angle_alpha   90.00
_cell.angle_beta   90.00
_cell.angle_gamma   90.00
#
_symmetry.space_group_name_H-M   'P 1'
#
loop_
_entity.id
_entity.type
_entity.pdbx_description
1 polymer ?
#
loop_
_entity_poly.entity_id
_entity_poly.type
_entity_poly.pdbx_seq_one_letter_code
_entity_poly.pdbx_strand_id
1 'polypeptide(L)'
;EVKDNGDVVVKIGGDATLDISKEYIHWDKNHSANYDITVKKSNTTDNTLKKDDNGKYAEYVVDVSSEKGTPDVITLNDVLEAGKMSVDTSKFTYTITKNGQQVGGEYTANVTASSNNDNNNHKYNLTATLPKLNAGESCQIKYKYYYDTSLCDSGNESQASNKVTGESINKKSNEKVIDTSSSVIKYTRDDLDKTGAYDSDSQTVKWTITVNKERNDIVGAVLTDNCLKDAKNFKISSEQDTDCKGAEIQKDKEGKISGINFVAIDNKNDSTYVITYETSVTPQSYDQPVNNQVNFNNKEISFSKWAGVNVPGTHRDVKVTKNLTAHNEETENNRYELSWESTFTIPSTGADAGAWFVDEL
;
A
#
# COMPACT_ATOMS: atom_id res chain seq x y z
N GLU A 1 -19.63 41.74 30.70
CA GLU A 1 -20.67 42.34 29.86
C GLU A 1 -20.40 41.97 28.40
N VAL A 2 -21.39 41.48 27.67
CA VAL A 2 -21.27 41.17 26.24
C VAL A 2 -21.84 42.37 25.48
N LYS A 3 -21.02 42.97 24.62
CA LYS A 3 -21.45 44.07 23.75
C LYS A 3 -22.19 43.53 22.50
N ASP A 4 -23.00 44.34 21.87
CA ASP A 4 -23.79 43.99 20.70
C ASP A 4 -22.95 43.49 19.48
N ASN A 5 -21.67 43.86 19.43
CA ASN A 5 -20.69 43.33 18.46
C ASN A 5 -20.13 41.98 18.85
N GLY A 6 -20.53 41.41 19.98
CA GLY A 6 -20.05 40.12 20.50
C GLY A 6 -18.74 40.17 21.27
N ASP A 7 -18.22 41.34 21.60
CA ASP A 7 -17.05 41.47 22.44
C ASP A 7 -17.42 41.25 23.93
N VAL A 8 -16.55 40.53 24.64
CA VAL A 8 -16.73 40.30 26.10
C VAL A 8 -15.78 41.23 26.83
N VAL A 9 -16.37 42.15 27.63
CA VAL A 9 -15.57 43.03 28.50
C VAL A 9 -15.54 42.45 29.92
N VAL A 10 -14.36 42.06 30.37
CA VAL A 10 -14.12 41.58 31.73
C VAL A 10 -13.46 42.70 32.51
N LYS A 11 -14.14 43.25 33.56
CA LYS A 11 -13.55 44.18 34.49
C LYS A 11 -12.83 43.42 35.61
N ILE A 12 -11.54 43.53 35.65
CA ILE A 12 -10.70 42.94 36.71
C ILE A 12 -10.22 44.07 37.63
N GLY A 13 -10.85 44.19 38.80
CA GLY A 13 -10.46 45.06 39.92
C GLY A 13 -9.72 46.34 39.59
N GLY A 14 -10.36 47.54 39.77
CA GLY A 14 -9.81 48.83 39.39
C GLY A 14 -10.19 49.23 37.95
N ASP A 15 -9.56 50.25 37.39
CA ASP A 15 -9.88 50.81 36.07
C ASP A 15 -9.27 50.05 34.88
N ALA A 16 -8.75 48.83 35.10
CA ALA A 16 -8.18 48.03 33.99
C ALA A 16 -9.27 47.23 33.28
N THR A 17 -9.45 47.44 31.98
CA THR A 17 -10.29 46.67 31.08
C THR A 17 -9.40 45.73 30.23
N LEU A 18 -9.69 44.43 30.24
CA LEU A 18 -9.10 43.48 29.32
C LEU A 18 -10.03 43.35 28.11
N ASP A 19 -9.63 43.90 26.97
CA ASP A 19 -10.31 43.66 25.68
C ASP A 19 -9.85 42.32 25.12
N ILE A 20 -10.72 41.29 25.16
CA ILE A 20 -10.49 40.02 24.54
C ILE A 20 -11.17 40.05 23.16
N SER A 21 -10.37 40.10 22.11
CA SER A 21 -10.92 40.09 20.75
C SER A 21 -11.63 38.76 20.40
N LYS A 22 -12.61 38.82 19.51
CA LYS A 22 -13.40 37.66 19.05
C LYS A 22 -12.60 36.43 18.61
N GLU A 23 -11.34 36.62 18.23
CA GLU A 23 -10.48 35.54 17.77
C GLU A 23 -10.01 34.60 18.89
N TYR A 24 -10.09 35.04 20.16
CA TYR A 24 -9.60 34.25 21.29
C TYR A 24 -10.69 33.58 22.13
N ILE A 25 -11.97 33.94 21.92
CA ILE A 25 -13.10 33.24 22.54
C ILE A 25 -13.90 32.56 21.42
N HIS A 26 -13.37 31.46 20.93
CA HIS A 26 -14.18 30.50 20.18
C HIS A 26 -15.08 29.78 21.18
N TRP A 27 -16.22 30.39 21.49
CA TRP A 27 -17.33 29.65 22.05
C TRP A 27 -17.84 28.77 20.92
N ASP A 28 -17.27 27.60 20.82
CA ASP A 28 -17.86 26.56 20.02
C ASP A 28 -19.24 26.28 20.64
N LYS A 29 -20.31 26.58 19.88
CA LYS A 29 -21.70 26.30 20.28
C LYS A 29 -21.94 24.85 20.68
N ASN A 30 -20.93 24.01 20.52
CA ASN A 30 -20.92 22.58 20.78
C ASN A 30 -20.33 22.19 22.15
N HIS A 31 -19.78 23.13 22.94
CA HIS A 31 -19.21 22.85 24.26
C HIS A 31 -20.06 23.42 25.39
N SER A 32 -20.60 22.54 26.21
CA SER A 32 -21.22 22.93 27.50
C SER A 32 -20.14 23.20 28.55
N ALA A 33 -20.33 24.23 29.40
CA ALA A 33 -19.45 24.47 30.55
C ALA A 33 -19.51 23.32 31.59
N ASN A 34 -20.64 22.59 31.62
CA ASN A 34 -20.95 21.56 32.62
C ASN A 34 -20.63 20.15 32.18
N TYR A 35 -20.44 19.96 30.88
CA TYR A 35 -20.23 18.65 30.25
C TYR A 35 -19.10 18.72 29.23
N ASP A 36 -18.50 17.59 28.95
CA ASP A 36 -17.51 17.44 27.88
C ASP A 36 -17.58 16.06 27.25
N ILE A 37 -16.92 15.90 26.11
CA ILE A 37 -16.68 14.62 25.44
C ILE A 37 -15.35 14.69 24.71
N THR A 38 -14.58 13.63 24.77
CA THR A 38 -13.38 13.43 23.97
C THR A 38 -13.52 12.15 23.17
N VAL A 39 -13.35 12.25 21.87
CA VAL A 39 -13.41 11.11 20.95
C VAL A 39 -12.03 10.90 20.31
N LYS A 40 -11.49 9.70 20.43
CA LYS A 40 -10.23 9.32 19.78
C LYS A 40 -10.48 8.10 18.91
N LYS A 41 -10.09 8.19 17.64
CA LYS A 41 -10.18 7.08 16.70
C LYS A 41 -8.80 6.65 16.27
N SER A 42 -8.58 5.34 16.30
CA SER A 42 -7.36 4.69 15.83
C SER A 42 -7.71 3.40 15.09
N ASN A 43 -6.69 2.75 14.56
CA ASN A 43 -6.80 1.38 14.05
C ASN A 43 -5.69 0.52 14.64
N THR A 44 -5.96 -0.76 14.81
CA THR A 44 -5.01 -1.74 15.36
C THR A 44 -4.21 -2.46 14.26
N THR A 45 -4.36 -2.04 13.02
CA THR A 45 -3.75 -2.66 11.83
C THR A 45 -2.60 -1.83 11.25
N ASP A 46 -2.07 -0.85 12.02
CA ASP A 46 -0.93 0.01 11.63
C ASP A 46 -1.15 0.74 10.30
N ASN A 47 -2.36 1.27 10.12
CA ASN A 47 -2.82 1.99 8.91
C ASN A 47 -2.77 1.16 7.61
N THR A 48 -2.75 -0.17 7.71
CA THR A 48 -2.75 -1.09 6.56
C THR A 48 -3.90 -2.10 6.66
N LEU A 49 -4.17 -2.84 5.59
CA LEU A 49 -5.06 -4.00 5.66
C LEU A 49 -4.29 -5.22 6.15
N LYS A 50 -4.87 -5.95 7.10
CA LYS A 50 -4.44 -7.28 7.52
C LYS A 50 -5.37 -8.33 6.92
N LYS A 51 -5.01 -9.61 7.03
CA LYS A 51 -5.78 -10.72 6.48
C LYS A 51 -6.00 -11.78 7.56
N ASP A 52 -7.22 -12.30 7.60
CA ASP A 52 -7.60 -13.51 8.34
C ASP A 52 -8.42 -14.44 7.43
N ASP A 53 -9.03 -15.49 7.99
CA ASP A 53 -9.81 -16.47 7.24
C ASP A 53 -11.06 -15.87 6.55
N ASN A 54 -11.55 -14.73 7.02
CA ASN A 54 -12.71 -14.02 6.45
C ASN A 54 -12.33 -13.00 5.37
N GLY A 55 -11.05 -12.72 5.18
CA GLY A 55 -10.56 -11.80 4.15
C GLY A 55 -9.63 -10.70 4.67
N LYS A 56 -9.45 -9.66 3.86
CA LYS A 56 -8.67 -8.49 4.24
C LYS A 56 -9.51 -7.58 5.12
N TYR A 57 -8.94 -7.09 6.22
CA TYR A 57 -9.67 -6.25 7.16
C TYR A 57 -8.82 -5.10 7.72
N ALA A 58 -9.53 -4.08 8.19
CA ALA A 58 -9.01 -3.10 9.15
C ALA A 58 -9.88 -3.14 10.41
N GLU A 59 -9.24 -3.07 11.56
CA GLU A 59 -9.90 -3.02 12.84
C GLU A 59 -9.75 -1.64 13.45
N TYR A 60 -10.87 -1.00 13.72
CA TYR A 60 -10.95 0.35 14.27
C TYR A 60 -11.32 0.32 15.74
N VAL A 61 -10.76 1.27 16.46
CA VAL A 61 -11.05 1.52 17.85
C VAL A 61 -11.48 2.97 18.00
N VAL A 62 -12.61 3.20 18.63
CA VAL A 62 -13.08 4.53 19.02
C VAL A 62 -13.19 4.56 20.54
N ASP A 63 -12.32 5.34 21.17
CA ASP A 63 -12.35 5.65 22.58
C ASP A 63 -13.15 6.92 22.79
N VAL A 64 -14.10 6.87 23.71
CA VAL A 64 -14.91 8.00 24.13
C VAL A 64 -14.76 8.16 25.63
N SER A 65 -14.35 9.34 26.07
CA SER A 65 -14.17 9.67 27.48
C SER A 65 -14.79 11.00 27.82
N SER A 66 -15.02 11.23 29.09
CA SER A 66 -15.50 12.50 29.61
C SER A 66 -14.91 12.76 30.98
N GLU A 67 -14.38 13.97 31.22
CA GLU A 67 -13.89 14.41 32.52
C GLU A 67 -15.03 14.97 33.39
N LYS A 68 -16.03 15.60 32.75
CA LYS A 68 -17.16 16.25 33.45
C LYS A 68 -18.46 15.44 33.41
N GLY A 69 -18.50 14.40 32.56
CA GLY A 69 -19.69 13.65 32.23
C GLY A 69 -20.35 14.15 30.94
N THR A 70 -21.23 13.33 30.37
CA THR A 70 -22.03 13.69 29.18
C THR A 70 -23.47 14.05 29.56
N PRO A 71 -24.14 14.95 28.84
CA PRO A 71 -25.49 15.36 29.20
C PRO A 71 -26.52 14.23 29.08
N ASP A 72 -26.35 13.31 28.14
CA ASP A 72 -27.22 12.16 27.89
C ASP A 72 -26.41 11.01 27.25
N VAL A 73 -27.05 10.00 26.69
CA VAL A 73 -26.45 8.96 25.88
C VAL A 73 -25.65 9.58 24.71
N ILE A 74 -24.65 8.85 24.23
CA ILE A 74 -23.77 9.33 23.17
C ILE A 74 -24.18 8.64 21.87
N THR A 75 -24.40 9.43 20.83
CA THR A 75 -24.55 8.93 19.47
C THR A 75 -23.22 9.06 18.73
N LEU A 76 -22.69 7.94 18.25
CA LEU A 76 -21.56 7.91 17.34
C LEU A 76 -22.08 7.81 15.90
N ASN A 77 -21.64 8.74 15.07
CA ASN A 77 -21.80 8.68 13.62
C ASN A 77 -20.41 8.55 13.01
N ASP A 78 -20.17 7.39 12.41
CA ASP A 78 -18.89 7.02 11.82
C ASP A 78 -19.07 6.90 10.31
N VAL A 79 -18.29 7.66 9.56
CA VAL A 79 -18.36 7.72 8.11
C VAL A 79 -17.06 7.18 7.53
N LEU A 80 -17.14 6.03 6.86
CA LEU A 80 -16.05 5.44 6.09
C LEU A 80 -16.18 5.84 4.62
N GLU A 81 -15.18 6.53 4.11
CA GLU A 81 -14.99 6.81 2.68
C GLU A 81 -13.86 5.89 2.19
N ALA A 82 -14.24 4.82 1.50
CA ALA A 82 -13.33 3.73 1.16
C ALA A 82 -12.82 3.79 -0.29
N GLY A 83 -13.19 4.81 -1.07
CA GLY A 83 -12.77 4.96 -2.46
C GLY A 83 -13.13 3.74 -3.30
N LYS A 84 -12.15 3.12 -3.95
CA LYS A 84 -12.33 1.90 -4.76
C LYS A 84 -12.45 0.60 -3.92
N MET A 85 -12.20 0.67 -2.61
CA MET A 85 -12.36 -0.48 -1.72
C MET A 85 -13.82 -0.59 -1.28
N SER A 86 -14.48 -1.71 -1.56
CA SER A 86 -15.80 -1.97 -1.00
C SER A 86 -15.72 -2.73 0.32
N VAL A 87 -16.78 -2.64 1.12
CA VAL A 87 -16.86 -3.29 2.43
C VAL A 87 -18.05 -4.25 2.47
N ASP A 88 -17.79 -5.47 2.93
CA ASP A 88 -18.83 -6.45 3.20
C ASP A 88 -19.48 -6.17 4.56
N THR A 89 -20.61 -5.48 4.53
CA THR A 89 -21.35 -5.14 5.76
C THR A 89 -21.99 -6.35 6.43
N SER A 90 -22.13 -7.49 5.73
CA SER A 90 -22.67 -8.73 6.33
C SER A 90 -21.68 -9.39 7.30
N LYS A 91 -20.39 -9.09 7.17
CA LYS A 91 -19.30 -9.57 8.03
C LYS A 91 -18.91 -8.58 9.13
N PHE A 92 -19.66 -7.51 9.31
CA PHE A 92 -19.34 -6.50 10.32
C PHE A 92 -19.44 -7.11 11.73
N THR A 93 -18.36 -6.94 12.51
CA THR A 93 -18.29 -7.37 13.92
C THR A 93 -17.86 -6.21 14.79
N TYR A 94 -18.39 -6.13 16.00
CA TYR A 94 -18.03 -5.10 16.96
C TYR A 94 -18.10 -5.60 18.39
N THR A 95 -17.35 -4.91 19.27
CA THR A 95 -17.44 -5.06 20.73
C THR A 95 -17.55 -3.69 21.38
N ILE A 96 -18.27 -3.60 22.49
CA ILE A 96 -18.36 -2.36 23.29
C ILE A 96 -17.84 -2.68 24.68
N THR A 97 -17.00 -1.80 25.22
CA THR A 97 -16.54 -1.86 26.60
C THR A 97 -16.85 -0.55 27.32
N LYS A 98 -17.16 -0.61 28.62
CA LYS A 98 -17.28 0.55 29.48
C LYS A 98 -16.34 0.38 30.66
N ASN A 99 -15.51 1.38 30.94
CA ASN A 99 -14.49 1.34 31.99
C ASN A 99 -13.61 0.07 31.94
N GLY A 100 -13.26 -0.38 30.72
CA GLY A 100 -12.42 -1.56 30.46
C GLY A 100 -13.14 -2.91 30.55
N GLN A 101 -14.43 -2.96 30.91
CA GLN A 101 -15.22 -4.18 30.94
C GLN A 101 -16.11 -4.27 29.70
N GLN A 102 -16.11 -5.44 29.04
CA GLN A 102 -17.02 -5.68 27.92
C GLN A 102 -18.46 -5.66 28.40
N VAL A 103 -19.28 -4.89 27.70
CA VAL A 103 -20.72 -4.77 27.95
C VAL A 103 -21.48 -5.25 26.72
N GLY A 104 -22.57 -5.97 26.93
CA GLY A 104 -23.42 -6.51 25.88
C GLY A 104 -24.89 -6.19 26.13
N GLY A 105 -25.67 -6.06 25.05
CA GLY A 105 -27.14 -6.02 25.08
C GLY A 105 -27.79 -4.67 25.28
N GLU A 106 -27.11 -3.68 25.79
CA GLU A 106 -27.70 -2.35 26.05
C GLU A 106 -27.41 -1.32 24.92
N TYR A 107 -26.51 -1.67 23.99
CA TYR A 107 -26.01 -0.76 22.95
C TYR A 107 -26.21 -1.33 21.57
N THR A 108 -26.52 -0.45 20.63
CA THR A 108 -26.79 -0.83 19.25
C THR A 108 -25.78 -0.20 18.31
N ALA A 109 -25.36 -0.97 17.32
CA ALA A 109 -24.60 -0.45 16.18
C ALA A 109 -25.26 -0.92 14.88
N ASN A 110 -25.28 -0.05 13.89
CA ASN A 110 -25.87 -0.33 12.60
C ASN A 110 -24.95 0.21 11.49
N VAL A 111 -24.68 -0.59 10.47
CA VAL A 111 -23.86 -0.22 9.31
C VAL A 111 -24.73 -0.20 8.06
N THR A 112 -24.69 0.91 7.35
CA THR A 112 -25.43 1.09 6.10
C THR A 112 -24.49 1.60 5.00
N ALA A 113 -24.63 1.04 3.79
CA ALA A 113 -23.98 1.59 2.61
C ALA A 113 -24.72 2.87 2.15
N SER A 114 -23.98 3.84 1.63
CA SER A 114 -24.57 5.00 1.00
C SER A 114 -25.30 4.61 -0.29
N SER A 115 -26.42 5.26 -0.60
CA SER A 115 -27.16 5.07 -1.85
C SER A 115 -26.39 5.54 -3.10
N ASN A 116 -25.34 6.34 -2.93
CA ASN A 116 -24.51 6.89 -4.00
C ASN A 116 -23.19 6.14 -4.19
N ASN A 117 -23.07 4.92 -3.68
CA ASN A 117 -21.89 4.10 -3.92
C ASN A 117 -21.79 3.70 -5.39
N ASP A 118 -20.61 3.89 -5.97
CA ASP A 118 -20.22 3.41 -7.30
C ASP A 118 -18.84 2.71 -7.22
N ASN A 119 -18.35 2.19 -8.35
CA ASN A 119 -17.09 1.43 -8.39
C ASN A 119 -15.85 2.24 -7.96
N ASN A 120 -15.93 3.56 -7.88
CA ASN A 120 -14.83 4.44 -7.54
C ASN A 120 -14.98 5.13 -6.19
N ASN A 121 -16.18 5.11 -5.62
CA ASN A 121 -16.48 5.87 -4.42
C ASN A 121 -17.47 5.13 -3.51
N HIS A 122 -16.92 4.26 -2.68
CA HIS A 122 -17.71 3.53 -1.68
C HIS A 122 -17.75 4.31 -0.37
N LYS A 123 -18.94 4.49 0.17
CA LYS A 123 -19.17 5.19 1.43
C LYS A 123 -20.12 4.40 2.32
N TYR A 124 -19.77 4.30 3.59
CA TYR A 124 -20.51 3.55 4.60
C TYR A 124 -20.71 4.40 5.85
N ASN A 125 -21.86 4.24 6.49
CA ASN A 125 -22.18 4.90 7.73
C ASN A 125 -22.40 3.85 8.82
N LEU A 126 -21.66 3.96 9.92
CA LEU A 126 -21.91 3.25 11.15
C LEU A 126 -22.55 4.20 12.14
N THR A 127 -23.69 3.84 12.69
CA THR A 127 -24.31 4.54 13.81
C THR A 127 -24.32 3.62 15.02
N ALA A 128 -23.79 4.12 16.13
CA ALA A 128 -23.78 3.39 17.40
C ALA A 128 -24.29 4.32 18.53
N THR A 129 -25.06 3.75 19.45
CA THR A 129 -25.49 4.40 20.67
C THR A 129 -24.70 3.86 21.83
N LEU A 130 -23.99 4.74 22.54
CA LEU A 130 -23.21 4.42 23.74
C LEU A 130 -23.91 5.00 24.98
N PRO A 131 -23.59 4.47 26.18
CA PRO A 131 -24.22 4.97 27.40
C PRO A 131 -23.83 6.41 27.68
N LYS A 132 -24.62 7.06 28.52
CA LYS A 132 -24.23 8.27 29.22
C LYS A 132 -22.96 7.97 30.07
N LEU A 133 -21.99 8.88 30.01
CA LEU A 133 -20.81 8.85 30.86
C LEU A 133 -20.97 9.80 32.04
N ASN A 134 -20.59 9.33 33.23
CA ASN A 134 -20.35 10.18 34.39
C ASN A 134 -18.95 10.79 34.30
N ALA A 135 -18.64 11.73 35.15
CA ALA A 135 -17.31 12.34 35.24
C ALA A 135 -16.21 11.28 35.46
N GLY A 136 -15.18 11.29 34.62
CA GLY A 136 -14.06 10.35 34.67
C GLY A 136 -14.35 8.96 34.04
N GLU A 137 -15.52 8.72 33.44
CA GLU A 137 -15.83 7.47 32.81
C GLU A 137 -15.39 7.46 31.31
N SER A 138 -15.19 6.25 30.80
CA SER A 138 -14.87 6.00 29.39
C SER A 138 -15.69 4.83 28.81
N CYS A 139 -15.87 4.87 27.52
CA CYS A 139 -16.46 3.79 26.73
C CYS A 139 -15.65 3.59 25.44
N GLN A 140 -15.53 2.36 24.98
CA GLN A 140 -14.82 2.04 23.74
C GLN A 140 -15.71 1.19 22.86
N ILE A 141 -15.76 1.51 21.58
CA ILE A 141 -16.26 0.60 20.55
C ILE A 141 -15.11 0.14 19.65
N LYS A 142 -15.03 -1.16 19.43
CA LYS A 142 -14.05 -1.82 18.58
C LYS A 142 -14.78 -2.61 17.52
N TYR A 143 -14.41 -2.44 16.24
CA TYR A 143 -15.09 -3.07 15.12
C TYR A 143 -14.16 -3.32 13.96
N LYS A 144 -14.51 -4.33 13.14
CA LYS A 144 -13.81 -4.71 11.91
C LYS A 144 -14.65 -4.40 10.68
N TYR A 145 -14.01 -3.84 9.68
CA TYR A 145 -14.49 -3.84 8.30
C TYR A 145 -13.66 -4.80 7.46
N TYR A 146 -14.32 -5.67 6.71
CA TYR A 146 -13.70 -6.52 5.72
C TYR A 146 -13.79 -5.86 4.35
N TYR A 147 -12.63 -5.69 3.71
CA TYR A 147 -12.50 -4.94 2.47
C TYR A 147 -12.34 -5.87 1.27
N ASP A 148 -13.11 -5.62 0.23
CA ASP A 148 -12.84 -6.08 -1.12
C ASP A 148 -11.98 -5.04 -1.84
N THR A 149 -10.80 -5.46 -2.27
CA THR A 149 -9.82 -4.61 -2.95
C THR A 149 -9.71 -4.92 -4.44
N SER A 150 -10.66 -5.67 -5.00
CA SER A 150 -10.64 -6.15 -6.40
C SER A 150 -10.65 -5.01 -7.42
N LEU A 151 -11.19 -3.84 -7.07
CA LEU A 151 -11.25 -2.66 -7.92
C LEU A 151 -10.09 -1.66 -7.70
N CYS A 152 -9.17 -1.94 -6.77
CA CYS A 152 -8.02 -1.07 -6.55
C CYS A 152 -7.02 -1.15 -7.70
N ASP A 153 -6.43 -0.02 -8.07
CA ASP A 153 -5.40 0.04 -9.10
C ASP A 153 -4.09 -0.64 -8.63
N SER A 154 -3.38 -1.25 -9.56
CA SER A 154 -2.06 -1.82 -9.26
C SER A 154 -1.00 -0.73 -9.10
N GLY A 155 -0.17 -0.88 -8.07
CA GLY A 155 0.98 0.00 -7.85
C GLY A 155 0.62 1.39 -7.34
N ASN A 156 -0.68 1.75 -7.29
CA ASN A 156 -1.15 3.01 -6.72
C ASN A 156 -1.70 2.79 -5.32
N GLU A 157 -1.42 3.75 -4.43
CA GLU A 157 -1.97 3.73 -3.09
C GLU A 157 -3.45 4.10 -3.12
N SER A 158 -4.29 3.19 -2.64
CA SER A 158 -5.70 3.44 -2.31
C SER A 158 -5.82 3.79 -0.83
N GLN A 159 -6.73 4.68 -0.48
CA GLN A 159 -6.95 5.10 0.89
C GLN A 159 -8.40 4.92 1.29
N ALA A 160 -8.62 4.50 2.55
CA ALA A 160 -9.91 4.58 3.21
C ALA A 160 -9.81 5.55 4.40
N SER A 161 -10.57 6.62 4.34
CA SER A 161 -10.68 7.60 5.43
C SER A 161 -11.91 7.29 6.26
N ASN A 162 -11.72 7.13 7.56
CA ASN A 162 -12.81 6.80 8.47
C ASN A 162 -12.90 7.88 9.57
N LYS A 163 -13.98 8.67 9.54
CA LYS A 163 -14.23 9.80 10.45
C LYS A 163 -15.40 9.50 11.36
N VAL A 164 -15.18 9.60 12.66
CA VAL A 164 -16.24 9.46 13.68
C VAL A 164 -16.58 10.82 14.28
N THR A 165 -17.85 11.03 14.53
CA THR A 165 -18.39 12.13 15.32
C THR A 165 -19.16 11.55 16.50
N GLY A 166 -18.76 11.91 17.71
CA GLY A 166 -19.49 11.59 18.92
C GLY A 166 -20.28 12.81 19.40
N GLU A 167 -21.57 12.62 19.66
CA GLU A 167 -22.46 13.68 20.09
C GLU A 167 -23.31 13.19 21.27
N SER A 168 -23.48 14.05 22.27
CA SER A 168 -24.44 13.83 23.36
C SER A 168 -25.26 15.10 23.57
N ILE A 169 -26.59 14.95 23.57
CA ILE A 169 -27.55 16.06 23.67
C ILE A 169 -28.60 15.77 24.75
N ASN A 170 -28.77 16.67 25.70
CA ASN A 170 -29.92 16.67 26.59
C ASN A 170 -31.05 17.49 25.95
N LYS A 171 -32.07 16.81 25.45
CA LYS A 171 -33.21 17.45 24.77
C LYS A 171 -34.03 18.39 25.63
N LYS A 172 -33.95 18.28 26.98
CA LYS A 172 -34.69 19.14 27.93
C LYS A 172 -33.95 20.42 28.22
N SER A 173 -32.63 20.35 28.47
CA SER A 173 -31.79 21.51 28.78
C SER A 173 -31.15 22.14 27.54
N ASN A 174 -31.21 21.45 26.41
CA ASN A 174 -30.56 21.83 25.15
C ASN A 174 -29.01 21.87 25.24
N GLU A 175 -28.46 21.29 26.31
CA GLU A 175 -27.00 21.14 26.46
C GLU A 175 -26.47 20.09 25.49
N LYS A 176 -25.41 20.42 24.78
CA LYS A 176 -24.80 19.59 23.74
C LYS A 176 -23.29 19.57 23.91
N VAL A 177 -22.70 18.41 23.72
CA VAL A 177 -21.26 18.24 23.52
C VAL A 177 -21.03 17.39 22.27
N ILE A 178 -19.98 17.73 21.53
CA ILE A 178 -19.63 17.07 20.27
C ILE A 178 -18.11 17.07 20.12
N ASP A 179 -17.57 15.97 19.61
CA ASP A 179 -16.15 15.86 19.24
C ASP A 179 -15.99 14.92 18.04
N THR A 180 -14.90 15.06 17.31
CA THR A 180 -14.62 14.30 16.10
C THR A 180 -13.19 13.78 16.06
N SER A 181 -13.03 12.59 15.48
CA SER A 181 -11.70 12.00 15.23
C SER A 181 -11.71 11.21 13.95
N SER A 182 -10.53 10.95 13.39
CA SER A 182 -10.41 10.17 12.15
C SER A 182 -9.21 9.26 12.15
N SER A 183 -9.28 8.21 11.32
CA SER A 183 -8.20 7.28 11.06
C SER A 183 -8.17 6.95 9.58
N VAL A 184 -6.99 6.70 9.02
CA VAL A 184 -6.81 6.39 7.60
C VAL A 184 -6.17 5.02 7.47
N ILE A 185 -6.65 4.23 6.52
CA ILE A 185 -6.04 2.98 6.07
C ILE A 185 -5.49 3.21 4.67
N LYS A 186 -4.29 2.71 4.43
CA LYS A 186 -3.61 2.72 3.14
C LYS A 186 -3.47 1.30 2.61
N TYR A 187 -3.66 1.16 1.33
CA TYR A 187 -3.53 -0.12 0.66
C TYR A 187 -2.96 0.07 -0.73
N THR A 188 -1.92 -0.71 -1.06
CA THR A 188 -1.39 -0.77 -2.42
C THR A 188 -1.57 -2.19 -2.92
N ARG A 189 -2.30 -2.34 -4.02
CA ARG A 189 -2.50 -3.64 -4.63
C ARG A 189 -1.24 -4.06 -5.38
N ASP A 190 -0.70 -5.22 -5.03
CA ASP A 190 0.49 -5.81 -5.65
C ASP A 190 0.22 -7.27 -6.06
N ASP A 191 -0.69 -7.43 -7.01
CA ASP A 191 -1.14 -8.75 -7.46
C ASP A 191 -0.24 -9.39 -8.52
N LEU A 192 0.62 -8.59 -9.16
CA LEU A 192 1.45 -9.03 -10.27
C LEU A 192 2.91 -8.70 -9.99
N ASP A 193 3.77 -9.70 -10.10
CA ASP A 193 5.22 -9.52 -10.04
C ASP A 193 5.90 -10.21 -11.21
N LYS A 194 7.07 -9.69 -11.61
CA LYS A 194 7.90 -10.27 -12.66
C LYS A 194 9.36 -10.06 -12.38
N THR A 195 10.13 -11.12 -12.49
CA THR A 195 11.59 -11.10 -12.36
C THR A 195 12.24 -11.86 -13.53
N GLY A 196 13.51 -11.56 -13.78
CA GLY A 196 14.32 -12.25 -14.77
C GLY A 196 15.71 -12.56 -14.22
N ALA A 197 16.31 -13.65 -14.68
CA ALA A 197 17.69 -14.01 -14.37
C ALA A 197 18.36 -14.58 -15.63
N TYR A 198 19.53 -14.07 -15.97
CA TYR A 198 20.34 -14.60 -17.08
C TYR A 198 21.18 -15.79 -16.61
N ASP A 199 21.17 -16.84 -17.42
CA ASP A 199 22.02 -18.01 -17.30
C ASP A 199 23.01 -18.01 -18.46
N SER A 200 24.30 -17.83 -18.14
CA SER A 200 25.39 -17.77 -19.12
C SER A 200 25.66 -19.12 -19.77
N ASP A 201 25.44 -20.22 -19.06
CA ASP A 201 25.78 -21.57 -19.53
C ASP A 201 24.78 -22.02 -20.62
N SER A 202 23.51 -21.75 -20.41
CA SER A 202 22.46 -22.07 -21.37
C SER A 202 22.17 -20.94 -22.37
N GLN A 203 22.74 -19.74 -22.15
CA GLN A 203 22.44 -18.52 -22.88
C GLN A 203 20.94 -18.25 -22.95
N THR A 204 20.28 -18.34 -21.79
CA THR A 204 18.85 -18.08 -21.64
C THR A 204 18.58 -17.07 -20.54
N VAL A 205 17.44 -16.37 -20.67
CA VAL A 205 16.87 -15.62 -19.55
C VAL A 205 15.71 -16.43 -19.00
N LYS A 206 15.78 -16.78 -17.73
CA LYS A 206 14.68 -17.39 -16.99
C LYS A 206 13.79 -16.30 -16.43
N TRP A 207 12.55 -16.30 -16.83
CA TRP A 207 11.51 -15.39 -16.35
C TRP A 207 10.64 -16.07 -15.29
N THR A 208 10.27 -15.32 -14.27
CA THR A 208 9.31 -15.74 -13.25
C THR A 208 8.25 -14.68 -13.11
N ILE A 209 6.98 -15.07 -13.25
CA ILE A 209 5.80 -14.23 -13.07
C ILE A 209 5.01 -14.79 -11.90
N THR A 210 4.66 -13.96 -10.95
CA THR A 210 3.73 -14.30 -9.86
C THR A 210 2.44 -13.52 -10.05
N VAL A 211 1.32 -14.21 -10.09
CA VAL A 211 -0.02 -13.65 -10.35
C VAL A 211 -0.91 -13.90 -9.14
N ASN A 212 -1.73 -12.90 -8.80
CA ASN A 212 -2.75 -12.97 -7.75
C ASN A 212 -2.18 -13.26 -6.35
N LYS A 213 -1.11 -12.57 -5.99
CA LYS A 213 -0.51 -12.66 -4.64
C LYS A 213 -1.50 -12.34 -3.52
N GLU A 214 -2.44 -11.46 -3.83
CA GLU A 214 -3.49 -11.01 -2.90
C GLU A 214 -4.68 -11.97 -2.78
N ARG A 215 -4.72 -13.01 -3.64
CA ARG A 215 -5.79 -14.01 -3.63
C ARG A 215 -7.20 -13.43 -3.81
N ASN A 216 -7.33 -12.50 -4.78
CA ASN A 216 -8.63 -12.02 -5.26
C ASN A 216 -9.26 -13.04 -6.21
N ASP A 217 -10.56 -12.95 -6.47
CA ASP A 217 -11.18 -13.73 -7.53
C ASP A 217 -10.74 -13.20 -8.91
N ILE A 218 -10.05 -14.05 -9.67
CA ILE A 218 -9.49 -13.70 -10.99
C ILE A 218 -10.19 -14.43 -12.15
N VAL A 219 -11.40 -14.97 -11.93
CA VAL A 219 -12.17 -15.61 -12.99
C VAL A 219 -12.42 -14.65 -14.16
N GLY A 220 -12.01 -15.07 -15.36
CA GLY A 220 -12.10 -14.29 -16.60
C GLY A 220 -10.93 -13.34 -16.84
N ALA A 221 -9.94 -13.31 -15.95
CA ALA A 221 -8.71 -12.57 -16.18
C ALA A 221 -7.84 -13.24 -17.25
N VAL A 222 -7.06 -12.42 -17.96
CA VAL A 222 -6.14 -12.85 -19.02
C VAL A 222 -4.75 -12.30 -18.76
N LEU A 223 -3.75 -13.19 -18.77
CA LEU A 223 -2.35 -12.81 -18.73
C LEU A 223 -1.75 -12.93 -20.13
N THR A 224 -1.06 -11.88 -20.56
CA THR A 224 -0.24 -11.86 -21.78
C THR A 224 1.17 -11.38 -21.45
N ASP A 225 2.13 -11.85 -22.26
CA ASP A 225 3.53 -11.50 -22.06
C ASP A 225 4.24 -11.52 -23.41
N ASN A 226 5.11 -10.54 -23.62
CA ASN A 226 5.74 -10.33 -24.92
C ASN A 226 6.63 -11.50 -25.40
N CYS A 227 7.14 -12.29 -24.45
CA CYS A 227 8.08 -13.38 -24.72
C CYS A 227 7.48 -14.78 -24.63
N LEU A 228 6.18 -14.90 -24.27
CA LEU A 228 5.53 -16.22 -24.12
C LEU A 228 5.54 -17.03 -25.42
N LYS A 229 5.45 -16.39 -26.57
CA LYS A 229 5.50 -17.09 -27.89
C LYS A 229 6.83 -17.81 -28.16
N ASP A 230 7.91 -17.38 -27.50
CA ASP A 230 9.26 -17.93 -27.62
C ASP A 230 9.66 -18.74 -26.38
N ALA A 231 8.71 -18.99 -25.49
CA ALA A 231 8.93 -19.66 -24.21
C ALA A 231 9.38 -21.12 -24.40
N LYS A 232 10.48 -21.46 -23.72
CA LYS A 232 10.96 -22.82 -23.52
C LYS A 232 10.80 -23.19 -22.04
N ASN A 233 10.73 -24.46 -21.73
CA ASN A 233 10.64 -24.97 -20.36
C ASN A 233 9.50 -24.32 -19.55
N PHE A 234 8.39 -24.03 -20.22
CA PHE A 234 7.23 -23.36 -19.63
C PHE A 234 6.58 -24.23 -18.56
N LYS A 235 6.32 -23.64 -17.39
CA LYS A 235 5.65 -24.28 -16.25
C LYS A 235 4.71 -23.30 -15.55
N ILE A 236 3.58 -23.81 -15.08
CA ILE A 236 2.68 -23.14 -14.15
C ILE A 236 2.63 -23.97 -12.88
N SER A 237 2.60 -23.33 -11.72
CA SER A 237 2.40 -23.97 -10.41
C SER A 237 1.54 -23.10 -9.52
N SER A 238 0.83 -23.73 -8.59
CA SER A 238 0.04 -23.07 -7.56
C SER A 238 -0.04 -23.99 -6.35
N GLU A 239 0.01 -23.41 -5.15
CA GLU A 239 -0.19 -24.16 -3.90
C GLU A 239 -1.67 -24.44 -3.62
N GLN A 240 -2.55 -23.57 -4.09
CA GLN A 240 -4.00 -23.66 -3.89
C GLN A 240 -4.69 -24.49 -4.98
N ASP A 241 -4.13 -24.50 -6.19
CA ASP A 241 -4.59 -25.24 -7.36
C ASP A 241 -3.44 -26.11 -7.87
N THR A 242 -3.19 -27.22 -7.20
CA THR A 242 -2.00 -28.08 -7.47
C THR A 242 -1.98 -28.66 -8.88
N ASP A 243 -3.15 -28.87 -9.48
CA ASP A 243 -3.30 -29.33 -10.86
C ASP A 243 -3.34 -28.20 -11.88
N CYS A 244 -3.32 -26.93 -11.42
CA CYS A 244 -3.44 -25.70 -12.21
C CYS A 244 -4.66 -25.68 -13.14
N LYS A 245 -5.79 -26.26 -12.72
CA LYS A 245 -7.04 -26.32 -13.49
C LYS A 245 -7.65 -24.94 -13.74
N GLY A 246 -7.37 -23.99 -12.84
CA GLY A 246 -7.83 -22.61 -12.95
C GLY A 246 -7.00 -21.74 -13.90
N ALA A 247 -5.96 -22.30 -14.59
CA ALA A 247 -5.09 -21.57 -15.50
C ALA A 247 -5.01 -22.26 -16.85
N GLU A 248 -5.77 -21.79 -17.83
CA GLU A 248 -5.83 -22.35 -19.17
C GLU A 248 -4.83 -21.67 -20.11
N ILE A 249 -3.90 -22.46 -20.66
CA ILE A 249 -2.89 -21.96 -21.61
C ILE A 249 -3.56 -21.71 -22.96
N GLN A 250 -3.50 -20.47 -23.43
CA GLN A 250 -3.93 -20.07 -24.76
C GLN A 250 -2.79 -20.24 -25.77
N LYS A 251 -3.10 -20.78 -26.93
CA LYS A 251 -2.14 -20.95 -28.05
C LYS A 251 -2.65 -20.24 -29.27
N ASP A 252 -1.73 -19.71 -30.04
CA ASP A 252 -2.00 -19.14 -31.35
C ASP A 252 -2.17 -20.23 -32.44
N LYS A 253 -2.36 -19.81 -33.69
CA LYS A 253 -2.53 -20.72 -34.85
C LYS A 253 -1.28 -21.56 -35.16
N GLU A 254 -0.13 -21.13 -34.66
CA GLU A 254 1.16 -21.83 -34.83
C GLU A 254 1.45 -22.76 -33.62
N GLY A 255 0.55 -22.83 -32.64
CA GLY A 255 0.69 -23.63 -31.42
C GLY A 255 1.58 -23.00 -30.35
N LYS A 256 2.01 -21.74 -30.53
CA LYS A 256 2.80 -21.01 -29.57
C LYS A 256 1.92 -20.43 -28.48
N ILE A 257 2.46 -20.27 -27.25
CA ILE A 257 1.72 -19.72 -26.15
C ILE A 257 1.46 -18.23 -26.42
N SER A 258 0.20 -17.84 -26.43
CA SER A 258 -0.25 -16.46 -26.64
C SER A 258 -0.70 -15.79 -25.36
N GLY A 259 -1.06 -16.56 -24.32
CA GLY A 259 -1.52 -16.06 -23.04
C GLY A 259 -2.00 -17.16 -22.12
N ILE A 260 -2.55 -16.76 -20.98
CA ILE A 260 -3.16 -17.64 -20.00
C ILE A 260 -4.49 -17.03 -19.58
N ASN A 261 -5.57 -17.80 -19.67
CA ASN A 261 -6.88 -17.44 -19.15
C ASN A 261 -7.07 -18.05 -17.77
N PHE A 262 -7.58 -17.26 -16.84
CA PHE A 262 -7.93 -17.76 -15.52
C PHE A 262 -9.42 -18.09 -15.47
N VAL A 263 -9.73 -19.34 -15.16
CA VAL A 263 -11.10 -19.88 -15.14
C VAL A 263 -11.50 -20.27 -13.72
N ALA A 264 -12.79 -20.48 -13.52
CA ALA A 264 -13.32 -20.83 -12.20
C ALA A 264 -12.87 -22.24 -11.77
N ILE A 265 -12.51 -22.35 -10.52
CA ILE A 265 -12.37 -23.59 -9.75
C ILE A 265 -13.50 -23.55 -8.74
N ASP A 266 -14.52 -24.40 -8.89
CA ASP A 266 -15.70 -24.43 -7.99
C ASP A 266 -16.36 -23.04 -7.75
N ASN A 267 -16.61 -22.28 -8.83
CA ASN A 267 -17.26 -20.95 -8.92
C ASN A 267 -16.38 -19.71 -8.70
N LYS A 268 -15.15 -19.85 -8.22
CA LYS A 268 -14.18 -18.74 -8.09
C LYS A 268 -12.77 -19.20 -8.45
N ASN A 269 -11.84 -18.29 -8.57
CA ASN A 269 -10.42 -18.59 -8.66
C ASN A 269 -9.62 -17.56 -7.85
N ASP A 270 -9.35 -17.88 -6.60
CA ASP A 270 -8.55 -17.07 -5.69
C ASP A 270 -7.14 -17.64 -5.47
N SER A 271 -6.66 -18.46 -6.41
CA SER A 271 -5.33 -19.08 -6.36
C SER A 271 -4.24 -18.10 -6.79
N THR A 272 -3.07 -18.24 -6.16
CA THR A 272 -1.82 -17.59 -6.62
C THR A 272 -1.11 -18.52 -7.58
N TYR A 273 -0.71 -18.01 -8.75
CA TYR A 273 0.03 -18.77 -9.75
C TYR A 273 1.45 -18.25 -9.91
N VAL A 274 2.39 -19.19 -10.01
CA VAL A 274 3.78 -18.90 -10.39
C VAL A 274 4.03 -19.51 -11.76
N ILE A 275 4.37 -18.67 -12.73
CA ILE A 275 4.64 -19.02 -14.12
C ILE A 275 6.13 -18.85 -14.36
N THR A 276 6.79 -19.88 -14.85
CA THR A 276 8.22 -19.82 -15.20
C THR A 276 8.43 -20.28 -16.62
N TYR A 277 9.33 -19.63 -17.33
CA TYR A 277 9.75 -20.03 -18.67
C TYR A 277 11.12 -19.42 -18.98
N GLU A 278 11.74 -19.88 -20.06
CA GLU A 278 13.04 -19.44 -20.53
C GLU A 278 12.93 -18.91 -21.95
N THR A 279 13.72 -17.88 -22.27
CA THR A 279 13.90 -17.37 -23.62
C THR A 279 15.37 -17.40 -23.99
N SER A 280 15.70 -17.84 -25.21
CA SER A 280 17.07 -17.81 -25.71
C SER A 280 17.53 -16.39 -25.97
N VAL A 281 18.78 -16.10 -25.64
CA VAL A 281 19.43 -14.83 -25.92
C VAL A 281 20.76 -15.09 -26.60
N THR A 282 21.03 -14.40 -27.67
CA THR A 282 22.35 -14.40 -28.30
C THR A 282 23.13 -13.21 -27.75
N PRO A 283 24.19 -13.45 -26.92
CA PRO A 283 25.00 -12.35 -26.39
C PRO A 283 25.61 -11.54 -27.53
N GLN A 284 25.57 -10.23 -27.39
CA GLN A 284 26.20 -9.28 -28.32
C GLN A 284 27.63 -8.97 -27.86
N SER A 285 28.34 -8.14 -28.64
CA SER A 285 29.69 -7.69 -28.25
C SER A 285 29.68 -6.90 -26.94
N TYR A 286 28.62 -6.12 -26.70
CA TYR A 286 28.47 -5.29 -25.51
C TYR A 286 27.32 -5.79 -24.65
N ASP A 287 27.31 -5.34 -23.39
CA ASP A 287 26.20 -5.57 -22.48
C ASP A 287 24.88 -5.10 -23.10
N GLN A 288 23.88 -5.96 -23.07
CA GLN A 288 22.58 -5.66 -23.62
C GLN A 288 21.47 -5.83 -22.57
N PRO A 289 20.60 -4.84 -22.39
CA PRO A 289 19.43 -5.01 -21.57
C PRO A 289 18.37 -5.84 -22.34
N VAL A 290 17.91 -6.90 -21.73
CA VAL A 290 16.77 -7.70 -22.22
C VAL A 290 15.58 -7.37 -21.33
N ASN A 291 14.58 -6.70 -21.90
CA ASN A 291 13.40 -6.26 -21.20
C ASN A 291 12.19 -7.12 -21.60
N ASN A 292 11.36 -7.43 -20.63
CA ASN A 292 10.15 -8.18 -20.85
C ASN A 292 9.00 -7.65 -20.03
N GLN A 293 7.84 -7.48 -20.64
CA GLN A 293 6.63 -6.98 -20.02
C GLN A 293 5.57 -8.07 -19.96
N VAL A 294 4.95 -8.19 -18.80
CA VAL A 294 3.72 -8.95 -18.60
C VAL A 294 2.55 -8.00 -18.37
N ASN A 295 1.40 -8.35 -18.94
CA ASN A 295 0.13 -7.67 -18.72
C ASN A 295 -0.87 -8.68 -18.17
N PHE A 296 -1.65 -8.23 -17.18
CA PHE A 296 -2.72 -8.99 -16.57
C PHE A 296 -3.98 -8.14 -16.59
N ASN A 297 -4.99 -8.60 -17.31
CA ASN A 297 -6.24 -7.88 -17.50
C ASN A 297 -7.38 -8.67 -16.84
N ASN A 298 -8.08 -8.05 -15.90
CA ASN A 298 -9.25 -8.59 -15.25
C ASN A 298 -10.41 -7.59 -15.38
N LYS A 299 -11.31 -7.86 -16.35
CA LYS A 299 -12.48 -7.02 -16.64
C LYS A 299 -12.11 -5.54 -16.80
N GLU A 300 -12.31 -4.73 -15.76
CA GLU A 300 -12.07 -3.28 -15.78
C GLU A 300 -10.65 -2.88 -15.32
N ILE A 301 -9.82 -3.85 -14.90
CA ILE A 301 -8.51 -3.58 -14.29
C ILE A 301 -7.41 -4.18 -15.14
N SER A 302 -6.43 -3.36 -15.45
CA SER A 302 -5.22 -3.76 -16.17
C SER A 302 -3.99 -3.50 -15.32
N PHE A 303 -3.16 -4.54 -15.19
CA PHE A 303 -1.87 -4.46 -14.52
C PHE A 303 -0.77 -4.73 -15.52
N SER A 304 0.36 -4.08 -15.36
CA SER A 304 1.58 -4.42 -16.11
C SER A 304 2.80 -4.38 -15.20
N LYS A 305 3.75 -5.28 -15.47
CA LYS A 305 5.06 -5.29 -14.81
C LYS A 305 6.14 -5.52 -15.85
N TRP A 306 7.24 -4.81 -15.67
CA TRP A 306 8.46 -4.96 -16.44
C TRP A 306 9.53 -5.65 -15.61
N ALA A 307 10.29 -6.51 -16.23
CA ALA A 307 11.56 -7.00 -15.70
C ALA A 307 12.65 -6.81 -16.74
N GLY A 308 13.80 -6.31 -16.30
CA GLY A 308 14.99 -6.14 -17.11
C GLY A 308 16.11 -7.02 -16.60
N VAL A 309 16.87 -7.63 -17.52
CA VAL A 309 18.06 -8.40 -17.23
C VAL A 309 19.18 -7.87 -18.10
N ASN A 310 20.34 -7.57 -17.50
CA ASN A 310 21.53 -7.25 -18.25
C ASN A 310 22.23 -8.54 -18.68
N VAL A 311 22.34 -8.74 -19.98
CA VAL A 311 23.10 -9.86 -20.56
C VAL A 311 24.50 -9.35 -20.84
N PRO A 312 25.54 -9.91 -20.18
CA PRO A 312 26.90 -9.46 -20.38
C PRO A 312 27.35 -9.64 -21.84
N GLY A 313 28.00 -8.62 -22.36
CA GLY A 313 28.61 -8.67 -23.70
C GLY A 313 29.76 -9.67 -23.77
N THR A 314 30.00 -10.16 -24.97
CA THR A 314 31.17 -11.02 -25.23
C THR A 314 32.45 -10.22 -25.34
N HIS A 315 32.36 -8.92 -25.61
CA HIS A 315 33.53 -8.05 -25.62
C HIS A 315 33.94 -7.67 -24.21
N ARG A 316 35.20 -7.92 -23.87
CA ARG A 316 35.74 -7.74 -22.54
C ARG A 316 36.77 -6.64 -22.54
N ASP A 317 36.31 -5.39 -22.40
CA ASP A 317 37.20 -4.24 -22.36
C ASP A 317 38.08 -4.26 -21.11
N VAL A 318 39.39 -4.26 -21.34
CA VAL A 318 40.38 -4.05 -20.29
C VAL A 318 40.68 -2.56 -20.23
N LYS A 319 40.41 -1.93 -19.08
CA LYS A 319 40.80 -0.55 -18.84
C LYS A 319 42.27 -0.50 -18.48
N VAL A 320 43.05 0.30 -19.23
CA VAL A 320 44.48 0.53 -18.99
C VAL A 320 44.69 1.98 -18.58
N THR A 321 45.43 2.17 -17.49
CA THR A 321 45.95 3.50 -17.12
C THR A 321 47.47 3.40 -16.99
N LYS A 322 48.20 4.44 -17.47
CA LYS A 322 49.61 4.53 -17.38
C LYS A 322 50.00 5.83 -16.68
N ASN A 323 50.83 5.74 -15.66
CA ASN A 323 51.28 6.88 -14.89
C ASN A 323 52.82 6.89 -14.82
N LEU A 324 53.41 8.06 -14.92
CA LEU A 324 54.82 8.26 -14.61
C LEU A 324 55.00 8.23 -13.08
N THR A 325 55.74 7.27 -12.56
CA THR A 325 55.92 7.07 -11.09
C THR A 325 57.21 7.68 -10.58
N ALA A 326 58.27 7.72 -11.40
CA ALA A 326 59.53 8.33 -11.02
C ALA A 326 60.21 8.99 -12.24
N HIS A 327 60.92 10.08 -11.96
CA HIS A 327 61.78 10.77 -12.89
C HIS A 327 63.09 11.03 -12.19
N ASN A 328 64.13 10.30 -12.57
CA ASN A 328 65.46 10.42 -12.00
C ASN A 328 66.42 11.00 -13.03
N GLU A 329 67.23 12.01 -12.62
CA GLU A 329 68.23 12.61 -13.43
C GLU A 329 69.62 11.99 -13.09
N GLU A 330 70.22 11.33 -14.05
CA GLU A 330 71.57 10.80 -13.88
C GLU A 330 72.61 11.82 -14.30
N THR A 331 73.42 12.30 -13.37
CA THR A 331 74.30 13.44 -13.53
C THR A 331 75.59 13.15 -14.34
N GLU A 332 76.00 11.89 -14.51
CA GLU A 332 77.28 11.55 -15.16
C GLU A 332 77.21 11.42 -16.69
N ASN A 333 75.99 11.19 -17.29
CA ASN A 333 75.88 10.95 -18.73
C ASN A 333 74.72 11.71 -19.40
N ASN A 334 74.13 12.70 -18.74
CA ASN A 334 72.93 13.39 -19.22
C ASN A 334 71.76 12.45 -19.64
N ARG A 335 71.58 11.38 -18.92
CA ARG A 335 70.52 10.40 -19.14
C ARG A 335 69.45 10.62 -18.10
N TYR A 336 68.20 10.46 -18.52
CA TYR A 336 67.02 10.50 -17.67
C TYR A 336 66.44 9.08 -17.58
N GLU A 337 66.15 8.65 -16.39
CA GLU A 337 65.40 7.41 -16.15
C GLU A 337 63.95 7.75 -15.85
N LEU A 338 63.04 7.22 -16.63
CA LEU A 338 61.61 7.38 -16.45
C LEU A 338 61.01 6.06 -16.05
N SER A 339 60.38 6.00 -14.87
CA SER A 339 59.67 4.80 -14.40
C SER A 339 58.18 5.00 -14.61
N TRP A 340 57.55 4.04 -15.25
CA TRP A 340 56.16 4.03 -15.56
C TRP A 340 55.46 2.87 -14.84
N GLU A 341 54.25 3.11 -14.35
CA GLU A 341 53.32 2.11 -13.84
C GLU A 341 52.13 2.01 -14.77
N SER A 342 51.85 0.80 -15.27
CA SER A 342 50.64 0.50 -16.04
C SER A 342 49.71 -0.38 -15.21
N THR A 343 48.51 0.11 -14.96
CA THR A 343 47.45 -0.62 -14.23
C THR A 343 46.42 -1.14 -15.19
N PHE A 344 46.17 -2.44 -15.15
CA PHE A 344 45.14 -3.11 -15.93
C PHE A 344 43.94 -3.44 -15.04
N THR A 345 42.82 -2.88 -15.32
CA THR A 345 41.54 -3.26 -14.67
C THR A 345 40.84 -4.24 -15.57
N ILE A 346 40.85 -5.50 -15.18
CA ILE A 346 40.16 -6.58 -15.90
C ILE A 346 38.75 -6.71 -15.32
N PRO A 347 37.67 -6.70 -16.15
CA PRO A 347 36.32 -6.93 -15.68
C PRO A 347 36.18 -8.29 -15.00
N SER A 348 35.19 -8.45 -14.13
CA SER A 348 34.94 -9.71 -13.40
C SER A 348 34.68 -10.91 -14.33
N THR A 349 34.26 -10.64 -15.56
CA THR A 349 34.09 -11.63 -16.64
C THR A 349 35.41 -12.07 -17.28
N GLY A 350 36.54 -11.51 -16.88
CA GLY A 350 37.87 -11.78 -17.45
C GLY A 350 38.19 -10.88 -18.65
N ALA A 351 39.37 -11.10 -19.26
CA ALA A 351 39.76 -10.54 -20.54
C ALA A 351 39.58 -11.57 -21.64
N ASP A 352 39.46 -11.10 -22.91
CA ASP A 352 39.39 -11.99 -24.05
C ASP A 352 40.68 -12.82 -24.19
N ALA A 353 40.51 -14.06 -24.62
CA ALA A 353 41.69 -14.93 -24.83
C ALA A 353 42.60 -14.32 -25.93
N GLY A 354 43.90 -14.22 -25.64
CA GLY A 354 44.86 -13.61 -26.57
C GLY A 354 44.96 -12.08 -26.51
N ALA A 355 44.34 -11.44 -25.51
CA ALA A 355 44.53 -10.00 -25.27
C ALA A 355 46.01 -9.70 -25.00
N TRP A 356 46.57 -8.68 -25.63
CA TRP A 356 47.97 -8.26 -25.51
C TRP A 356 48.04 -6.75 -25.37
N PHE A 357 49.12 -6.33 -24.75
CA PHE A 357 49.40 -4.93 -24.46
C PHE A 357 50.51 -4.41 -25.33
N VAL A 358 50.36 -3.22 -25.90
CA VAL A 358 51.39 -2.48 -26.65
C VAL A 358 51.62 -1.19 -25.89
N ASP A 359 52.90 -0.95 -25.58
CA ASP A 359 53.39 0.33 -25.01
C ASP A 359 54.27 1.01 -26.05
N GLU A 360 53.83 2.18 -26.52
CA GLU A 360 54.63 3.00 -27.43
C GLU A 360 55.12 4.25 -26.65
N LEU A 361 56.44 4.47 -26.64
CA LEU A 361 57.10 5.60 -26.02
C LEU A 361 57.31 6.73 -27.02
#